data_2df9f7122167b190f6293c08fcbbffed
#
_entry.id   2df9f7122167b190f6293c08fcbbffed
#
_cell.length_a   1.000
_cell.length_b   1.000
_cell.length_c   1.000
_cell.angle_alpha   90.00
_cell.angle_beta   90.00
_cell.angle_gamma   90.00
#
_symmetry.space_group_name_H-M   'P 1'
#
loop_
_entity.id
_entity.type
_entity.pdbx_description
1 polymer ?
#
loop_
_entity_poly.entity_id
_entity_poly.type
_entity_poly.pdbx_seq_one_letter_code
_entity_poly.pdbx_strand_id
1 'polypeptide(L)'
;MSQNQNKRTLRTIGLVVAVTLLTKILGIVREALQAGVFGTQTAFDLYTISYNYTIYIFTTVAYALCIAAVPVISRHLAEDRNKAFAVAGNLICVSVLVSALVVGLASIVIHFAPVGHWLGVSDADLPTLRTYLQICLLTLPLIVVIYLL
;
A
#
# COMPACT_ATOMS: atom_id res chain seq x y z
N MET A 1 32.61 26.74 -4.43
CA MET A 1 31.15 26.45 -4.41
C MET A 1 30.79 25.03 -3.94
N SER A 2 31.68 24.04 -3.92
CA SER A 2 31.34 22.62 -3.63
C SER A 2 31.11 22.26 -2.14
N GLN A 3 31.80 22.87 -1.20
CA GLN A 3 31.72 22.49 0.22
C GLN A 3 30.38 22.78 0.90
N ASN A 4 29.69 23.85 0.52
CA ASN A 4 28.37 24.18 1.09
C ASN A 4 27.26 23.29 0.55
N GLN A 5 27.38 22.83 -0.68
CA GLN A 5 26.45 21.85 -1.26
C GLN A 5 26.61 20.49 -0.59
N ASN A 6 27.83 20.01 -0.36
CA ASN A 6 28.08 18.75 0.35
C ASN A 6 27.52 18.76 1.77
N LYS A 7 27.66 19.85 2.52
CA LYS A 7 27.10 19.97 3.88
C LYS A 7 25.57 19.94 3.87
N ARG A 8 24.92 20.61 2.91
CA ARG A 8 23.45 20.55 2.74
C ARG A 8 22.98 19.15 2.40
N THR A 9 23.63 18.49 1.46
CA THR A 9 23.29 17.11 1.04
C THR A 9 23.44 16.13 2.20
N LEU A 10 24.55 16.19 2.94
CA LEU A 10 24.77 15.34 4.12
C LEU A 10 23.71 15.57 5.21
N ARG A 11 23.32 16.82 5.45
CA ARG A 11 22.25 17.14 6.41
C ARG A 11 20.90 16.60 5.96
N THR A 12 20.58 16.70 4.68
CA THR A 12 19.33 16.15 4.12
C THR A 12 19.31 14.64 4.21
N ILE A 13 20.39 13.96 3.83
CA ILE A 13 20.53 12.51 3.95
C ILE A 13 20.40 12.07 5.42
N GLY A 14 21.09 12.74 6.34
CA GLY A 14 21.00 12.45 7.76
C GLY A 14 19.59 12.61 8.31
N LEU A 15 18.86 13.64 7.88
CA LEU A 15 17.46 13.84 8.26
C LEU A 15 16.55 12.73 7.72
N VAL A 16 16.71 12.36 6.45
CA VAL A 16 15.92 11.25 5.85
C VAL A 16 16.18 9.94 6.58
N VAL A 17 17.45 9.63 6.87
CA VAL A 17 17.81 8.43 7.63
C VAL A 17 17.20 8.45 9.04
N ALA A 18 17.29 9.58 9.74
CA ALA A 18 16.71 9.72 11.08
C ALA A 18 15.19 9.54 11.08
N VAL A 19 14.48 10.15 10.14
CA VAL A 19 13.02 9.99 9.99
C VAL A 19 12.68 8.53 9.65
N THR A 20 13.43 7.89 8.75
CA THR A 20 13.22 6.48 8.40
C THR A 20 13.42 5.56 9.60
N LEU A 21 14.47 5.77 10.38
CA LEU A 21 14.71 5.01 11.61
C LEU A 21 13.59 5.20 12.63
N LEU A 22 13.15 6.45 12.83
CA LEU A 22 12.04 6.76 13.72
C LEU A 22 10.75 6.05 13.30
N THR A 23 10.44 6.04 12.01
CA THR A 23 9.28 5.33 11.46
C THR A 23 9.37 3.82 11.71
N LYS A 24 10.56 3.23 11.58
CA LYS A 24 10.78 1.80 11.88
C LYS A 24 10.61 1.48 13.35
N ILE A 25 11.14 2.32 14.25
CA ILE A 25 10.96 2.16 15.70
C ILE A 25 9.49 2.26 16.07
N LEU A 26 8.76 3.25 15.54
CA LEU A 26 7.32 3.39 15.76
C LEU A 26 6.54 2.18 15.25
N GLY A 27 6.97 1.58 14.13
CA GLY A 27 6.39 0.33 13.62
C GLY A 27 6.55 -0.83 14.61
N ILE A 28 7.75 -1.02 15.16
CA ILE A 28 8.02 -2.07 16.16
C ILE A 28 7.21 -1.83 17.44
N VAL A 29 7.15 -0.58 17.92
CA VAL A 29 6.35 -0.23 19.11
C VAL A 29 4.87 -0.51 18.88
N ARG A 30 4.34 -0.17 17.69
CA ARG A 30 2.96 -0.48 17.30
C ARG A 30 2.70 -1.98 17.34
N GLU A 31 3.57 -2.80 16.75
CA GLU A 31 3.43 -4.26 16.74
C GLU A 31 3.50 -4.85 18.16
N ALA A 32 4.42 -4.36 18.99
CA ALA A 32 4.54 -4.79 20.36
C ALA A 32 3.30 -4.43 21.20
N LEU A 33 2.74 -3.23 21.01
CA LEU A 33 1.50 -2.82 21.67
C LEU A 33 0.30 -3.66 21.20
N GLN A 34 0.20 -3.92 19.90
CA GLN A 34 -0.85 -4.79 19.36
C GLN A 34 -0.76 -6.20 19.94
N ALA A 35 0.43 -6.79 19.97
CA ALA A 35 0.64 -8.11 20.59
C ALA A 35 0.33 -8.11 22.08
N GLY A 36 0.66 -7.05 22.82
CA GLY A 36 0.38 -6.92 24.25
C GLY A 36 -1.11 -6.75 24.57
N VAL A 37 -1.86 -6.04 23.71
CA VAL A 37 -3.29 -5.79 23.94
C VAL A 37 -4.17 -6.94 23.45
N PHE A 38 -3.89 -7.46 22.26
CA PHE A 38 -4.72 -8.50 21.64
C PHE A 38 -4.23 -9.92 21.94
N GLY A 39 -2.99 -10.09 22.39
CA GLY A 39 -2.41 -11.39 22.73
C GLY A 39 -2.41 -12.36 21.55
N THR A 40 -2.64 -13.63 21.83
CA THR A 40 -2.74 -14.72 20.85
C THR A 40 -4.20 -15.02 20.45
N GLN A 41 -5.03 -14.00 20.32
CA GLN A 41 -6.42 -14.20 19.90
C GLN A 41 -6.49 -14.52 18.41
N THR A 42 -7.25 -15.55 18.06
CA THR A 42 -7.48 -15.97 16.66
C THR A 42 -7.97 -14.82 15.79
N ALA A 43 -8.81 -13.93 16.32
CA ALA A 43 -9.30 -12.75 15.60
C ALA A 43 -8.17 -11.79 15.20
N PHE A 44 -7.13 -11.63 16.03
CA PHE A 44 -5.98 -10.81 15.69
C PHE A 44 -5.08 -11.45 14.63
N ASP A 45 -4.90 -12.76 14.70
CA ASP A 45 -4.16 -13.51 13.68
C ASP A 45 -4.84 -13.40 12.30
N LEU A 46 -6.16 -13.56 12.26
CA LEU A 46 -6.95 -13.39 11.05
C LEU A 46 -6.86 -11.97 10.46
N TYR A 47 -6.91 -10.96 11.33
CA TYR A 47 -6.70 -9.57 10.91
C TYR A 47 -5.29 -9.38 10.33
N THR A 48 -4.28 -9.88 11.02
CA THR A 48 -2.87 -9.73 10.61
C THR A 48 -2.59 -10.43 9.27
N ILE A 49 -3.13 -11.62 9.08
CA ILE A 49 -3.06 -12.36 7.82
C ILE A 49 -3.72 -11.53 6.70
N SER A 50 -4.97 -11.11 6.91
CA SER A 50 -5.74 -10.34 5.93
C SER A 50 -5.05 -9.03 5.55
N TYR A 51 -4.56 -8.31 6.55
CA TYR A 51 -3.85 -7.04 6.37
C TYR A 51 -2.54 -7.24 5.59
N ASN A 52 -1.70 -8.17 6.00
CA ASN A 52 -0.40 -8.40 5.38
C ASN A 52 -0.53 -8.84 3.93
N TYR A 53 -1.35 -9.85 3.64
CA TYR A 53 -1.53 -10.31 2.26
C TYR A 53 -2.08 -9.20 1.36
N THR A 54 -3.08 -8.48 1.83
CA THR A 54 -3.71 -7.40 1.05
C THR A 54 -2.74 -6.25 0.82
N ILE A 55 -2.12 -5.73 1.89
CA ILE A 55 -1.23 -4.57 1.80
C ILE A 55 0.04 -4.90 1.01
N TYR A 56 0.69 -6.04 1.23
CA TYR A 56 1.92 -6.38 0.49
C TYR A 56 1.68 -6.52 -1.01
N ILE A 57 0.61 -7.20 -1.41
CA ILE A 57 0.31 -7.37 -2.84
C ILE A 57 0.02 -6.01 -3.47
N PHE A 58 -0.83 -5.20 -2.84
CA PHE A 58 -1.31 -3.97 -3.44
C PHE A 58 -0.30 -2.82 -3.38
N THR A 59 0.48 -2.71 -2.31
CA THR A 59 1.57 -1.71 -2.28
C THR A 59 2.62 -2.02 -3.32
N THR A 60 2.93 -3.29 -3.58
CA THR A 60 3.87 -3.69 -4.63
C THR A 60 3.36 -3.28 -6.01
N VAL A 61 2.09 -3.52 -6.31
CA VAL A 61 1.47 -3.13 -7.59
C VAL A 61 1.40 -1.61 -7.71
N ALA A 62 0.95 -0.91 -6.67
CA ALA A 62 0.88 0.56 -6.67
C ALA A 62 2.25 1.21 -6.85
N TYR A 63 3.28 0.66 -6.22
CA TYR A 63 4.66 1.12 -6.37
C TYR A 63 5.19 0.89 -7.78
N ALA A 64 4.91 -0.27 -8.38
CA ALA A 64 5.27 -0.54 -9.78
C ALA A 64 4.60 0.44 -10.76
N LEU A 65 3.32 0.74 -10.54
CA LEU A 65 2.59 1.76 -11.32
C LEU A 65 3.20 3.15 -11.15
N CYS A 66 3.56 3.54 -9.93
CA CYS A 66 4.23 4.80 -9.65
C CYS A 66 5.55 4.93 -10.43
N ILE A 67 6.41 3.91 -10.36
CA ILE A 67 7.69 3.89 -11.10
C ILE A 67 7.46 4.00 -12.63
N ALA A 68 6.46 3.32 -13.16
CA ALA A 68 6.12 3.39 -14.58
C ALA A 68 5.53 4.77 -14.98
N ALA A 69 4.83 5.44 -14.08
CA ALA A 69 4.22 6.74 -14.31
C ALA A 69 5.23 7.89 -14.39
N VAL A 70 6.30 7.84 -13.59
CA VAL A 70 7.31 8.92 -13.48
C VAL A 70 7.91 9.31 -14.84
N PRO A 71 8.43 8.40 -15.67
CA PRO A 71 9.02 8.77 -16.97
C PRO A 71 7.98 9.34 -17.95
N VAL A 72 6.73 8.87 -17.87
CA VAL A 72 5.66 9.36 -18.73
C VAL A 72 5.29 10.80 -18.39
N ILE A 73 5.10 11.09 -17.10
CA ILE A 73 4.76 12.43 -16.61
C ILE A 73 5.93 13.40 -16.85
N SER A 74 7.16 12.98 -16.57
CA SER A 74 8.34 13.84 -16.73
C SER A 74 8.58 14.23 -18.19
N ARG A 75 8.32 13.34 -19.14
CA ARG A 75 8.41 13.64 -20.57
C ARG A 75 7.41 14.72 -20.98
N HIS A 76 6.15 14.59 -20.58
CA HIS A 76 5.12 15.58 -20.89
C HIS A 76 5.35 16.91 -20.16
N LEU A 77 5.92 16.87 -18.96
CA LEU A 77 6.26 18.07 -18.21
C LEU A 77 7.35 18.92 -18.91
N ALA A 78 8.25 18.27 -19.64
CA ALA A 78 9.28 18.95 -20.43
C ALA A 78 8.72 19.64 -21.69
N GLU A 79 7.58 19.14 -22.21
CA GLU A 79 6.93 19.69 -23.41
C GLU A 79 5.91 20.80 -23.06
N ASP A 80 4.97 20.49 -22.15
CA ASP A 80 3.89 21.40 -21.76
C ASP A 80 3.35 21.02 -20.37
N ARG A 81 3.39 21.95 -19.45
CA ARG A 81 2.94 21.76 -18.08
C ARG A 81 1.45 21.37 -17.98
N ASN A 82 0.61 21.97 -18.81
CA ASN A 82 -0.83 21.70 -18.80
C ASN A 82 -1.14 20.29 -19.31
N LYS A 83 -0.41 19.83 -20.33
CA LYS A 83 -0.50 18.45 -20.80
C LYS A 83 -0.04 17.45 -19.75
N ALA A 84 1.03 17.74 -19.02
CA ALA A 84 1.53 16.89 -17.95
C ALA A 84 0.47 16.69 -16.84
N PHE A 85 -0.22 17.75 -16.42
CA PHE A 85 -1.30 17.65 -15.43
C PHE A 85 -2.51 16.87 -15.95
N ALA A 86 -2.88 17.05 -17.21
CA ALA A 86 -3.96 16.29 -17.83
C ALA A 86 -3.62 14.79 -17.90
N VAL A 87 -2.38 14.45 -18.28
CA VAL A 87 -1.90 13.05 -18.31
C VAL A 87 -1.85 12.44 -16.90
N ALA A 88 -1.36 13.17 -15.90
CA ALA A 88 -1.34 12.72 -14.52
C ALA A 88 -2.75 12.46 -13.98
N GLY A 89 -3.70 13.40 -14.22
CA GLY A 89 -5.09 13.23 -13.80
C GLY A 89 -5.77 12.03 -14.47
N ASN A 90 -5.54 11.84 -15.78
CA ASN A 90 -6.07 10.68 -16.49
C ASN A 90 -5.47 9.37 -15.98
N LEU A 91 -4.16 9.35 -15.68
CA LEU A 91 -3.49 8.18 -15.13
C LEU A 91 -4.06 7.79 -13.76
N ILE A 92 -4.29 8.77 -12.88
CA ILE A 92 -4.93 8.55 -11.58
C ILE A 92 -6.34 7.98 -11.78
N CYS A 93 -7.15 8.59 -12.66
CA CYS A 93 -8.51 8.13 -12.91
C CYS A 93 -8.56 6.69 -13.43
N VAL A 94 -7.73 6.36 -14.43
CA VAL A 94 -7.63 4.98 -14.96
C VAL A 94 -7.14 4.01 -13.89
N SER A 95 -6.15 4.39 -13.10
CA SER A 95 -5.62 3.53 -12.03
C SER A 95 -6.66 3.25 -10.93
N VAL A 96 -7.48 4.24 -10.58
CA VAL A 96 -8.60 4.07 -9.64
C VAL A 96 -9.67 3.13 -10.22
N LEU A 97 -10.03 3.29 -11.50
CA LEU A 97 -11.00 2.41 -12.16
C LEU A 97 -10.50 0.96 -12.22
N VAL A 98 -9.22 0.77 -12.60
CA VAL A 98 -8.60 -0.57 -12.62
C VAL A 98 -8.54 -1.17 -11.22
N SER A 99 -8.16 -0.39 -10.20
CA SER A 99 -8.13 -0.87 -8.82
C SER A 99 -9.52 -1.24 -8.29
N ALA A 100 -10.56 -0.47 -8.64
CA ALA A 100 -11.93 -0.79 -8.29
C ALA A 100 -12.42 -2.10 -8.96
N LEU A 101 -12.04 -2.32 -10.22
CA LEU A 101 -12.32 -3.57 -10.93
C LEU A 101 -11.61 -4.75 -10.28
N VAL A 102 -10.34 -4.59 -9.90
CA VAL A 102 -9.57 -5.63 -9.18
C VAL A 102 -10.21 -5.94 -7.83
N VAL A 103 -10.66 -4.94 -7.08
CA VAL A 103 -11.39 -5.13 -5.81
C VAL A 103 -12.67 -5.93 -6.04
N GLY A 104 -13.44 -5.59 -7.07
CA GLY A 104 -14.66 -6.32 -7.43
C GLY A 104 -14.39 -7.78 -7.74
N LEU A 105 -13.41 -8.06 -8.60
CA LEU A 105 -13.02 -9.43 -8.95
C LEU A 105 -12.47 -10.21 -7.74
N ALA A 106 -11.60 -9.59 -6.94
CA ALA A 106 -11.06 -10.22 -5.74
C ALA A 106 -12.15 -10.52 -4.71
N SER A 107 -13.15 -9.64 -4.55
CA SER A 107 -14.30 -9.88 -3.67
C SER A 107 -15.12 -11.10 -4.12
N ILE A 108 -15.32 -11.27 -5.42
CA ILE A 108 -15.98 -12.43 -5.99
C ILE A 108 -15.16 -13.70 -5.69
N VAL A 109 -13.84 -13.65 -5.93
CA VAL A 109 -12.95 -14.79 -5.64
C VAL A 109 -13.00 -15.18 -4.16
N ILE A 110 -12.91 -14.20 -3.25
CA ILE A 110 -12.97 -14.44 -1.79
C ILE A 110 -14.30 -15.08 -1.39
N HIS A 111 -15.40 -14.75 -2.09
CA HIS A 111 -16.71 -15.31 -1.78
C HIS A 111 -16.86 -16.76 -2.23
N PHE A 112 -16.36 -17.10 -3.42
CA PHE A 112 -16.56 -18.40 -4.05
C PHE A 112 -15.40 -19.38 -3.85
N ALA A 113 -14.18 -18.90 -3.67
CA ALA A 113 -13.00 -19.75 -3.52
C ALA A 113 -12.84 -20.28 -2.08
N PRO A 114 -12.20 -21.46 -1.90
CA PRO A 114 -11.89 -22.04 -0.60
C PRO A 114 -10.68 -21.33 0.06
N VAL A 115 -10.81 -20.01 0.28
CA VAL A 115 -9.72 -19.15 0.76
C VAL A 115 -9.20 -19.61 2.13
N GLY A 116 -10.08 -20.13 2.99
CA GLY A 116 -9.69 -20.66 4.30
C GLY A 116 -8.75 -21.86 4.19
N HIS A 117 -8.99 -22.75 3.26
CA HIS A 117 -8.12 -23.90 3.02
C HIS A 117 -6.71 -23.47 2.55
N TRP A 118 -6.64 -22.47 1.69
CA TRP A 118 -5.35 -21.92 1.21
C TRP A 118 -4.55 -21.20 2.29
N LEU A 119 -5.23 -20.56 3.23
CA LEU A 119 -4.61 -19.82 4.32
C LEU A 119 -4.47 -20.65 5.61
N GLY A 120 -4.91 -21.92 5.61
CA GLY A 120 -4.83 -22.80 6.77
C GLY A 120 -5.74 -22.39 7.93
N VAL A 121 -6.86 -21.69 7.62
CA VAL A 121 -7.81 -21.19 8.61
C VAL A 121 -8.97 -22.16 8.76
N SER A 122 -9.45 -22.35 10.00
CA SER A 122 -10.54 -23.26 10.30
C SER A 122 -11.88 -22.75 9.69
N ASP A 123 -12.78 -23.68 9.37
CA ASP A 123 -14.08 -23.33 8.78
C ASP A 123 -14.94 -22.44 9.70
N ALA A 124 -14.75 -22.52 11.01
CA ALA A 124 -15.44 -21.68 11.99
C ALA A 124 -15.04 -20.20 11.87
N ASP A 125 -13.80 -19.92 11.46
CA ASP A 125 -13.23 -18.57 11.39
C ASP A 125 -13.34 -17.95 9.98
N LEU A 126 -13.78 -18.74 9.00
CA LEU A 126 -13.95 -18.33 7.59
C LEU A 126 -14.79 -17.06 7.40
N PRO A 127 -15.95 -16.87 8.06
CA PRO A 127 -16.74 -15.66 7.89
C PRO A 127 -15.99 -14.41 8.34
N THR A 128 -15.27 -14.51 9.46
CA THR A 128 -14.47 -13.41 10.01
C THR A 128 -13.30 -13.07 9.09
N LEU A 129 -12.59 -14.07 8.60
CA LEU A 129 -11.50 -13.89 7.63
C LEU A 129 -11.99 -13.19 6.36
N ARG A 130 -13.11 -13.64 5.79
CA ARG A 130 -13.71 -13.03 4.58
C ARG A 130 -14.04 -11.56 4.81
N THR A 131 -14.64 -11.24 5.96
CA THR A 131 -14.97 -9.85 6.30
C THR A 131 -13.72 -8.98 6.40
N TYR A 132 -12.67 -9.45 7.06
CA TYR A 132 -11.41 -8.73 7.18
C TYR A 132 -10.73 -8.53 5.82
N LEU A 133 -10.69 -9.56 4.98
CA LEU A 133 -10.15 -9.46 3.62
C LEU A 133 -10.93 -8.42 2.78
N GLN A 134 -12.26 -8.40 2.86
CA GLN A 134 -13.08 -7.44 2.13
C GLN A 134 -12.83 -6.00 2.60
N ILE A 135 -12.73 -5.77 3.91
CA ILE A 135 -12.42 -4.46 4.47
C ILE A 135 -11.03 -4.00 4.01
N CYS A 136 -10.03 -4.88 4.06
CA CYS A 136 -8.69 -4.57 3.59
C CYS A 136 -8.65 -4.28 2.08
N LEU A 137 -9.42 -5.01 1.26
CA LEU A 137 -9.51 -4.76 -0.18
C LEU A 137 -10.06 -3.38 -0.52
N LEU A 138 -11.00 -2.85 0.26
CA LEU A 138 -11.54 -1.51 0.07
C LEU A 138 -10.49 -0.40 0.22
N THR A 139 -9.38 -0.66 0.89
CA THR A 139 -8.28 0.31 1.02
C THR A 139 -7.43 0.44 -0.24
N LEU A 140 -7.53 -0.50 -1.19
CA LEU A 140 -6.70 -0.55 -2.41
C LEU A 140 -6.80 0.71 -3.27
N PRO A 141 -7.98 1.21 -3.66
CA PRO A 141 -8.08 2.43 -4.46
C PRO A 141 -7.43 3.63 -3.79
N LEU A 142 -7.53 3.73 -2.45
CA LEU A 142 -6.90 4.80 -1.67
C LEU A 142 -5.38 4.69 -1.70
N ILE A 143 -4.85 3.48 -1.56
CA ILE A 143 -3.40 3.22 -1.64
C ILE A 143 -2.87 3.63 -3.01
N VAL A 144 -3.54 3.25 -4.10
CA VAL A 144 -3.12 3.60 -5.46
C VAL A 144 -3.08 5.12 -5.65
N VAL A 145 -4.09 5.85 -5.17
CA VAL A 145 -4.11 7.33 -5.23
C VAL A 145 -2.95 7.93 -4.45
N ILE A 146 -2.69 7.45 -3.22
CA ILE A 146 -1.59 7.96 -2.38
C ILE A 146 -0.22 7.77 -3.05
N TYR A 147 -0.01 6.65 -3.75
CA TYR A 147 1.26 6.40 -4.44
C TYR A 147 1.44 7.18 -5.73
N LEU A 148 0.34 7.64 -6.35
CA LEU A 148 0.39 8.43 -7.60
C LEU A 148 0.41 9.95 -7.37
N LEU A 149 0.07 10.43 -6.16
CA LEU A 149 0.14 11.84 -5.75
C LEU A 149 1.54 12.23 -5.31
#